data_a4d5409bdf691e9f4c652729b897aa43
#
_entry.id   a4d5409bdf691e9f4c652729b897aa43
#
_cell.length_a   1.000
_cell.length_b   1.000
_cell.length_c   1.000
_cell.angle_alpha   90.00
_cell.angle_beta   90.00
_cell.angle_gamma   90.00
#
_symmetry.space_group_name_H-M   'P 1'
#
loop_
_entity.id
_entity.type
_entity.pdbx_description
1 polymer ?
#
loop_
_entity_poly.entity_id
_entity_poly.type
_entity_poly.pdbx_seq_one_letter_code
_entity_poly.pdbx_strand_id
1 'polypeptide(L)'
;MFSGSRRGLFLLEHFSMWLFGHYSILIVLIMFISILAMMAYYARRLRISEIVVISSLSAISVAARVLVFIPFFKPCTAVIIISGSAFGPAVGGMVGVLTGLVSNVMFGQGTWTPFQMFCWGSIGAVAGLLHLKKKWSAVLFGFFMALIYYGGIMNFYSMLTGGTVFNIYCYLAFEINGIGCDLIHSCATALFLWLGWEPFMRRLERMKTRYGILR
;
A
#
# COMPACT_ATOMS: atom_id res chain seq x y z
N MET A 1 -31.90 3.83 44.03
CA MET A 1 -30.79 2.87 43.99
C MET A 1 -30.23 2.61 42.55
N PHE A 2 -30.32 3.60 41.62
CA PHE A 2 -29.93 3.46 40.22
C PHE A 2 -28.86 4.47 39.73
N SER A 3 -28.20 5.19 40.64
CA SER A 3 -27.22 6.25 40.28
C SER A 3 -25.79 5.70 40.02
N GLY A 4 -25.45 4.54 40.55
CA GLY A 4 -24.14 3.96 40.45
C GLY A 4 -23.84 3.33 39.07
N SER A 5 -24.87 2.83 38.39
CA SER A 5 -24.75 2.14 37.09
C SER A 5 -24.34 3.08 35.93
N ARG A 6 -24.86 4.30 35.89
CA ARG A 6 -24.56 5.28 34.84
C ARG A 6 -23.13 5.85 34.94
N ARG A 7 -22.64 6.08 36.16
CA ARG A 7 -21.25 6.53 36.36
C ARG A 7 -20.22 5.45 35.97
N GLY A 8 -20.52 4.19 36.29
CA GLY A 8 -19.67 3.07 35.88
C GLY A 8 -19.60 2.89 34.36
N LEU A 9 -20.74 2.98 33.66
CA LEU A 9 -20.82 2.96 32.22
C LEU A 9 -20.05 4.13 31.58
N PHE A 10 -20.22 5.34 32.08
CA PHE A 10 -19.52 6.53 31.59
C PHE A 10 -17.99 6.44 31.76
N LEU A 11 -17.50 5.90 32.87
CA LEU A 11 -16.08 5.69 33.12
C LEU A 11 -15.51 4.60 32.21
N LEU A 12 -16.26 3.53 31.98
CA LEU A 12 -15.86 2.46 31.04
C LEU A 12 -15.81 2.96 29.60
N GLU A 13 -16.77 3.77 29.16
CA GLU A 13 -16.76 4.40 27.83
C GLU A 13 -15.57 5.36 27.68
N HIS A 14 -15.30 6.22 28.66
CA HIS A 14 -14.15 7.12 28.63
C HIS A 14 -12.82 6.38 28.65
N PHE A 15 -12.70 5.32 29.46
CA PHE A 15 -11.50 4.49 29.50
C PHE A 15 -11.30 3.73 28.20
N SER A 16 -12.38 3.20 27.60
CA SER A 16 -12.30 2.54 26.29
C SER A 16 -11.86 3.53 25.20
N MET A 17 -12.48 4.72 25.11
CA MET A 17 -12.09 5.74 24.12
C MET A 17 -10.64 6.20 24.32
N TRP A 18 -10.19 6.40 25.55
CA TRP A 18 -8.79 6.72 25.87
C TRP A 18 -7.84 5.60 25.42
N LEU A 19 -8.17 4.35 25.73
CA LEU A 19 -7.38 3.18 25.35
C LEU A 19 -7.30 3.05 23.83
N PHE A 20 -8.42 3.23 23.11
CA PHE A 20 -8.48 3.16 21.64
C PHE A 20 -7.70 4.28 20.96
N GLY A 21 -7.76 5.50 21.45
CA GLY A 21 -6.95 6.60 20.95
C GLY A 21 -5.45 6.28 21.01
N HIS A 22 -5.00 5.69 22.12
CA HIS A 22 -3.61 5.31 22.30
C HIS A 22 -3.18 4.12 21.44
N TYR A 23 -4.04 3.12 21.28
CA TYR A 23 -3.74 1.99 20.37
C TYR A 23 -3.67 2.41 18.91
N SER A 24 -4.54 3.29 18.45
CA SER A 24 -4.49 3.80 17.09
C SER A 24 -3.18 4.55 16.82
N ILE A 25 -2.74 5.39 17.74
CA ILE A 25 -1.46 6.09 17.65
C ILE A 25 -0.29 5.09 17.65
N LEU A 26 -0.34 4.09 18.53
CA LEU A 26 0.71 3.07 18.63
C LEU A 26 0.83 2.27 17.32
N ILE A 27 -0.29 1.87 16.73
CA ILE A 27 -0.31 1.15 15.44
C ILE A 27 0.29 2.01 14.33
N VAL A 28 -0.09 3.29 14.23
CA VAL A 28 0.48 4.23 13.25
C VAL A 28 1.99 4.37 13.46
N LEU A 29 2.45 4.50 14.70
CA LEU A 29 3.88 4.58 15.02
C LEU A 29 4.63 3.30 14.65
N ILE A 30 4.09 2.12 14.96
CA ILE A 30 4.70 0.82 14.59
C ILE A 30 4.80 0.70 13.08
N MET A 31 3.74 1.06 12.34
CA MET A 31 3.77 1.04 10.89
C MET A 31 4.80 2.02 10.32
N PHE A 32 4.88 3.22 10.86
CA PHE A 32 5.87 4.22 10.44
C PHE A 32 7.29 3.75 10.71
N ILE A 33 7.56 3.22 11.90
CA ILE A 33 8.86 2.63 12.26
C ILE A 33 9.22 1.46 11.34
N SER A 34 8.25 0.58 11.03
CA SER A 34 8.44 -0.55 10.13
C SER A 34 8.80 -0.09 8.71
N ILE A 35 8.16 0.97 8.21
CA ILE A 35 8.48 1.58 6.92
C ILE A 35 9.90 2.17 6.94
N LEU A 36 10.24 2.93 7.98
CA LEU A 36 11.59 3.51 8.12
C LEU A 36 12.67 2.42 8.21
N ALA A 37 12.42 1.36 8.96
CA ALA A 37 13.32 0.21 9.06
C ALA A 37 13.49 -0.49 7.70
N MET A 38 12.40 -0.70 6.97
CA MET A 38 12.41 -1.26 5.62
C MET A 38 13.20 -0.36 4.66
N MET A 39 12.93 0.94 4.66
CA MET A 39 13.67 1.91 3.85
C MET A 39 15.17 1.93 4.19
N ALA A 40 15.51 1.99 5.46
CA ALA A 40 16.88 1.97 5.92
C ALA A 40 17.62 0.68 5.55
N TYR A 41 16.96 -0.47 5.69
CA TYR A 41 17.49 -1.77 5.30
C TYR A 41 17.82 -1.83 3.81
N TYR A 42 16.88 -1.40 2.97
CA TYR A 42 17.07 -1.41 1.52
C TYR A 42 18.03 -0.31 1.06
N ALA A 43 17.96 0.90 1.60
CA ALA A 43 18.79 2.03 1.21
C ALA A 43 20.30 1.73 1.37
N ARG A 44 20.70 0.98 2.39
CA ARG A 44 22.09 0.59 2.62
C ARG A 44 22.67 -0.32 1.53
N ARG A 45 21.84 -0.91 0.69
CA ARG A 45 22.22 -1.86 -0.35
C ARG A 45 22.03 -1.32 -1.76
N LEU A 46 21.48 -0.10 -1.91
CA LEU A 46 21.19 0.48 -3.21
C LEU A 46 22.44 1.10 -3.83
N ARG A 47 22.60 0.84 -5.12
CA ARG A 47 23.57 1.54 -5.98
C ARG A 47 22.95 2.83 -6.51
N ILE A 48 23.79 3.80 -6.95
CA ILE A 48 23.33 5.07 -7.53
C ILE A 48 22.38 4.83 -8.71
N SER A 49 22.68 3.86 -9.57
CA SER A 49 21.82 3.48 -10.70
C SER A 49 20.43 2.98 -10.28
N GLU A 50 20.34 2.30 -9.14
CA GLU A 50 19.06 1.84 -8.60
C GLU A 50 18.23 2.99 -8.03
N ILE A 51 18.87 3.98 -7.45
CA ILE A 51 18.20 5.20 -6.97
C ILE A 51 17.55 5.95 -8.13
N VAL A 52 18.23 6.07 -9.27
CA VAL A 52 17.68 6.69 -10.47
C VAL A 52 16.46 5.92 -10.99
N VAL A 53 16.55 4.59 -11.01
CA VAL A 53 15.43 3.72 -11.42
C VAL A 53 14.25 3.86 -10.45
N ILE A 54 14.49 3.83 -9.15
CA ILE A 54 13.46 4.00 -8.12
C ILE A 54 12.76 5.35 -8.30
N SER A 55 13.51 6.43 -8.44
CA SER A 55 12.95 7.77 -8.61
C SER A 55 12.09 7.88 -9.87
N SER A 56 12.58 7.34 -10.99
CA SER A 56 11.86 7.36 -12.28
C SER A 56 10.57 6.53 -12.22
N LEU A 57 10.63 5.31 -11.67
CA LEU A 57 9.46 4.44 -11.55
C LEU A 57 8.45 4.96 -10.53
N SER A 58 8.92 5.58 -9.44
CA SER A 58 8.05 6.26 -8.47
C SER A 58 7.32 7.44 -9.12
N ALA A 59 8.01 8.26 -9.92
CA ALA A 59 7.40 9.36 -10.65
C ALA A 59 6.31 8.87 -11.62
N ILE A 60 6.58 7.80 -12.37
CA ILE A 60 5.59 7.16 -13.26
C ILE A 60 4.39 6.63 -12.45
N SER A 61 4.65 6.00 -11.32
CA SER A 61 3.61 5.45 -10.45
C SER A 61 2.74 6.56 -9.83
N VAL A 62 3.35 7.65 -9.36
CA VAL A 62 2.65 8.84 -8.86
C VAL A 62 1.80 9.46 -9.98
N ALA A 63 2.37 9.65 -11.17
CA ALA A 63 1.65 10.17 -12.33
C ALA A 63 0.45 9.29 -12.69
N ALA A 64 0.62 7.97 -12.69
CA ALA A 64 -0.47 7.02 -12.94
C ALA A 64 -1.61 7.14 -11.91
N ARG A 65 -1.29 7.50 -10.66
CA ARG A 65 -2.31 7.73 -9.62
C ARG A 65 -2.99 9.09 -9.75
N VAL A 66 -2.22 10.15 -10.09
CA VAL A 66 -2.69 11.54 -10.11
C VAL A 66 -3.47 11.85 -11.38
N LEU A 67 -3.03 11.35 -12.54
CA LEU A 67 -3.65 11.67 -13.84
C LEU A 67 -4.99 10.97 -14.09
N VAL A 68 -5.31 9.92 -13.30
CA VAL A 68 -6.59 9.23 -13.41
C VAL A 68 -7.56 9.77 -12.37
N PHE A 69 -8.49 10.61 -12.81
CA PHE A 69 -9.48 11.29 -11.95
C PHE A 69 -10.66 10.40 -11.52
N ILE A 70 -10.65 9.11 -11.87
CA ILE A 70 -11.70 8.17 -11.44
C ILE A 70 -11.43 7.77 -9.98
N PRO A 71 -12.38 8.01 -9.07
CA PRO A 71 -12.23 7.61 -7.67
C PRO A 71 -11.88 6.12 -7.54
N PHE A 72 -10.96 5.81 -6.64
CA PHE A 72 -10.47 4.46 -6.35
C PHE A 72 -9.80 3.71 -7.51
N PHE A 73 -9.85 4.21 -8.73
CA PHE A 73 -9.16 3.63 -9.88
C PHE A 73 -7.66 3.97 -9.83
N LYS A 74 -6.85 3.06 -9.28
CA LYS A 74 -5.43 3.30 -8.93
C LYS A 74 -4.47 2.42 -9.74
N PRO A 75 -4.09 2.81 -10.96
CA PRO A 75 -3.15 2.02 -11.79
C PRO A 75 -1.72 1.99 -11.22
N CYS A 76 -1.39 2.85 -10.26
CA CYS A 76 -0.07 2.91 -9.62
C CYS A 76 0.39 1.56 -9.07
N THR A 77 -0.53 0.75 -8.53
CA THR A 77 -0.22 -0.58 -7.99
C THR A 77 0.37 -1.51 -9.07
N ALA A 78 -0.10 -1.40 -10.32
CA ALA A 78 0.48 -2.17 -11.43
C ALA A 78 1.94 -1.77 -11.70
N VAL A 79 2.26 -0.47 -11.67
CA VAL A 79 3.64 0.02 -11.84
C VAL A 79 4.54 -0.48 -10.71
N ILE A 80 4.05 -0.48 -9.47
CA ILE A 80 4.77 -0.97 -8.30
C ILE A 80 5.09 -2.46 -8.45
N ILE A 81 4.11 -3.28 -8.86
CA ILE A 81 4.29 -4.73 -9.08
C ILE A 81 5.30 -4.99 -10.19
N ILE A 82 5.19 -4.28 -11.33
CA ILE A 82 6.15 -4.38 -12.44
C ILE A 82 7.56 -4.01 -11.96
N SER A 83 7.69 -2.94 -11.18
CA SER A 83 8.99 -2.49 -10.65
C SER A 83 9.65 -3.55 -9.76
N GLY A 84 8.88 -4.15 -8.85
CA GLY A 84 9.36 -5.24 -8.01
C GLY A 84 9.75 -6.47 -8.80
N SER A 85 8.91 -6.90 -9.73
CA SER A 85 9.15 -8.07 -10.56
C SER A 85 10.38 -7.92 -11.46
N ALA A 86 10.65 -6.71 -11.98
CA ALA A 86 11.79 -6.42 -12.84
C ALA A 86 13.10 -6.25 -12.05
N PHE A 87 13.08 -5.53 -10.93
CA PHE A 87 14.28 -5.09 -10.23
C PHE A 87 14.45 -5.67 -8.82
N GLY A 88 13.53 -6.50 -8.37
CA GLY A 88 13.61 -7.17 -7.07
C GLY A 88 12.96 -6.40 -5.92
N PRO A 89 12.98 -6.99 -4.71
CA PRO A 89 12.17 -6.52 -3.57
C PRO A 89 12.57 -5.14 -3.06
N ALA A 90 13.85 -4.79 -3.10
CA ALA A 90 14.33 -3.49 -2.65
C ALA A 90 13.75 -2.35 -3.50
N VAL A 91 13.85 -2.48 -4.83
CA VAL A 91 13.34 -1.47 -5.76
C VAL A 91 11.82 -1.40 -5.70
N GLY A 92 11.14 -2.56 -5.78
CA GLY A 92 9.68 -2.61 -5.72
C GLY A 92 9.12 -2.02 -4.42
N GLY A 93 9.74 -2.37 -3.28
CA GLY A 93 9.36 -1.85 -1.98
C GLY A 93 9.52 -0.32 -1.89
N MET A 94 10.67 0.20 -2.31
CA MET A 94 10.94 1.64 -2.30
C MET A 94 10.01 2.42 -3.24
N VAL A 95 9.76 1.90 -4.45
CA VAL A 95 8.79 2.51 -5.39
C VAL A 95 7.40 2.58 -4.77
N GLY A 96 6.95 1.51 -4.08
CA GLY A 96 5.67 1.48 -3.41
C GLY A 96 5.56 2.51 -2.28
N VAL A 97 6.56 2.58 -1.40
CA VAL A 97 6.62 3.54 -0.30
C VAL A 97 6.62 4.98 -0.82
N LEU A 98 7.49 5.28 -1.79
CA LEU A 98 7.58 6.62 -2.37
C LEU A 98 6.31 7.00 -3.14
N THR A 99 5.66 6.05 -3.81
CA THR A 99 4.36 6.31 -4.46
C THR A 99 3.32 6.76 -3.43
N GLY A 100 3.21 6.06 -2.28
CA GLY A 100 2.29 6.44 -1.20
C GLY A 100 2.59 7.84 -0.65
N LEU A 101 3.85 8.07 -0.29
CA LEU A 101 4.29 9.33 0.29
C LEU A 101 4.10 10.52 -0.65
N VAL A 102 4.65 10.44 -1.86
CA VAL A 102 4.69 11.56 -2.81
C VAL A 102 3.31 11.86 -3.39
N SER A 103 2.52 10.82 -3.74
CA SER A 103 1.18 11.07 -4.28
C SER A 103 0.23 11.68 -3.25
N ASN A 104 0.41 11.41 -1.95
CA ASN A 104 -0.40 12.03 -0.91
C ASN A 104 -0.07 13.51 -0.68
N VAL A 105 1.04 14.03 -1.21
CA VAL A 105 1.24 15.49 -1.28
C VAL A 105 0.16 16.14 -2.15
N MET A 106 -0.29 15.44 -3.20
CA MET A 106 -1.35 15.92 -4.10
C MET A 106 -2.76 15.66 -3.58
N PHE A 107 -2.99 14.50 -2.93
CA PHE A 107 -4.31 14.09 -2.43
C PHE A 107 -4.56 14.45 -0.95
N GLY A 108 -3.60 15.06 -0.30
CA GLY A 108 -3.60 15.36 1.13
C GLY A 108 -2.86 14.29 1.95
N GLN A 109 -2.06 14.75 2.91
CA GLN A 109 -1.38 13.89 3.89
C GLN A 109 -2.30 13.67 5.09
N GLY A 110 -2.25 12.47 5.64
CA GLY A 110 -3.02 12.11 6.82
C GLY A 110 -2.53 10.83 7.47
N THR A 111 -3.22 10.38 8.50
CA THR A 111 -2.90 9.15 9.23
C THR A 111 -3.04 7.89 8.37
N TRP A 112 -3.72 7.96 7.23
CA TRP A 112 -3.77 6.90 6.21
C TRP A 112 -2.47 6.74 5.42
N THR A 113 -1.63 7.77 5.36
CA THR A 113 -0.40 7.75 4.55
C THR A 113 0.54 6.62 4.95
N PRO A 114 0.89 6.38 6.23
CA PRO A 114 1.71 5.24 6.63
C PRO A 114 1.12 3.89 6.20
N PHE A 115 -0.20 3.72 6.29
CA PHE A 115 -0.87 2.49 5.87
C PHE A 115 -0.73 2.26 4.37
N GLN A 116 -0.93 3.29 3.54
CA GLN A 116 -0.73 3.19 2.10
C GLN A 116 0.73 2.92 1.73
N MET A 117 1.68 3.59 2.38
CA MET A 117 3.12 3.34 2.18
C MET A 117 3.47 1.89 2.51
N PHE A 118 2.96 1.36 3.62
CA PHE A 118 3.16 -0.03 4.02
C PHE A 118 2.56 -1.01 3.01
N CYS A 119 1.30 -0.81 2.62
CA CYS A 119 0.63 -1.68 1.66
C CYS A 119 1.35 -1.71 0.31
N TRP A 120 1.61 -0.56 -0.28
CA TRP A 120 2.28 -0.51 -1.58
C TRP A 120 3.74 -0.93 -1.51
N GLY A 121 4.43 -0.59 -0.43
CA GLY A 121 5.81 -1.04 -0.20
C GLY A 121 5.91 -2.55 -0.10
N SER A 122 5.04 -3.18 0.68
CA SER A 122 5.01 -4.64 0.82
C SER A 122 4.55 -5.34 -0.46
N ILE A 123 3.54 -4.83 -1.17
CA ILE A 123 3.12 -5.37 -2.49
C ILE A 123 4.30 -5.38 -3.46
N GLY A 124 5.03 -4.26 -3.57
CA GLY A 124 6.20 -4.15 -4.43
C GLY A 124 7.34 -5.08 -4.02
N ALA A 125 7.61 -5.19 -2.71
CA ALA A 125 8.63 -6.09 -2.19
C ALA A 125 8.27 -7.56 -2.42
N VAL A 126 7.03 -7.97 -2.17
CA VAL A 126 6.55 -9.35 -2.40
C VAL A 126 6.57 -9.69 -3.88
N ALA A 127 6.14 -8.78 -4.77
CA ALA A 127 6.25 -8.98 -6.22
C ALA A 127 7.70 -9.22 -6.66
N GLY A 128 8.64 -8.50 -6.03
CA GLY A 128 10.08 -8.68 -6.26
C GLY A 128 10.62 -10.00 -5.72
N LEU A 129 10.14 -10.48 -4.57
CA LEU A 129 10.52 -11.77 -4.00
C LEU A 129 10.00 -12.94 -4.84
N LEU A 130 8.77 -12.83 -5.34
CA LEU A 130 8.15 -13.86 -6.17
C LEU A 130 8.71 -13.90 -7.59
N HIS A 131 9.47 -12.88 -8.03
CA HIS A 131 10.04 -12.79 -9.37
C HIS A 131 9.02 -13.15 -10.46
N LEU A 132 7.87 -12.49 -10.44
CA LEU A 132 6.77 -12.78 -11.37
C LEU A 132 7.25 -12.64 -12.82
N LYS A 133 7.18 -13.72 -13.60
CA LYS A 133 7.61 -13.74 -15.00
C LYS A 133 6.43 -13.81 -15.98
N LYS A 134 5.35 -14.45 -15.56
CA LYS A 134 4.19 -14.67 -16.41
C LYS A 134 3.17 -13.55 -16.21
N LYS A 135 2.67 -12.99 -17.30
CA LYS A 135 1.62 -11.96 -17.31
C LYS A 135 0.42 -12.33 -16.44
N TRP A 136 -0.14 -13.52 -16.62
CA TRP A 136 -1.32 -13.96 -15.86
C TRP A 136 -1.06 -14.12 -14.37
N SER A 137 0.14 -14.57 -13.98
CA SER A 137 0.51 -14.62 -12.57
C SER A 137 0.58 -13.22 -11.95
N ALA A 138 1.10 -12.25 -12.70
CA ALA A 138 1.14 -10.86 -12.25
C ALA A 138 -0.26 -10.24 -12.16
N VAL A 139 -1.13 -10.50 -13.12
CA VAL A 139 -2.53 -10.01 -13.13
C VAL A 139 -3.29 -10.56 -11.94
N LEU A 140 -3.25 -11.88 -11.70
CA LEU A 140 -3.92 -12.50 -10.56
C LEU A 140 -3.33 -12.02 -9.23
N PHE A 141 -2.00 -11.98 -9.12
CA PHE A 141 -1.34 -11.44 -7.95
C PHE A 141 -1.78 -10.00 -7.66
N GLY A 142 -1.74 -9.14 -8.67
CA GLY A 142 -2.13 -7.73 -8.52
C GLY A 142 -3.60 -7.56 -8.14
N PHE A 143 -4.49 -8.34 -8.73
CA PHE A 143 -5.91 -8.32 -8.40
C PHE A 143 -6.16 -8.68 -6.93
N PHE A 144 -5.63 -9.80 -6.46
CA PHE A 144 -5.87 -10.24 -5.09
C PHE A 144 -5.12 -9.39 -4.05
N MET A 145 -3.92 -8.91 -4.36
CA MET A 145 -3.20 -8.01 -3.47
C MET A 145 -3.87 -6.65 -3.33
N ALA A 146 -4.52 -6.14 -4.39
CA ALA A 146 -5.29 -4.91 -4.30
C ALA A 146 -6.63 -5.13 -3.58
N LEU A 147 -7.33 -6.24 -3.85
CA LEU A 147 -8.64 -6.54 -3.27
C LEU A 147 -8.55 -6.90 -1.79
N ILE A 148 -7.75 -7.91 -1.47
CA ILE A 148 -7.76 -8.52 -0.13
C ILE A 148 -6.74 -7.82 0.77
N TYR A 149 -5.50 -7.66 0.30
CA TYR A 149 -4.43 -7.16 1.16
C TYR A 149 -4.52 -5.65 1.35
N TYR A 150 -4.55 -4.87 0.26
CA TYR A 150 -4.65 -3.41 0.34
C TYR A 150 -6.02 -2.99 0.89
N GLY A 151 -7.11 -3.55 0.35
CA GLY A 151 -8.47 -3.30 0.82
C GLY A 151 -8.61 -3.60 2.30
N GLY A 152 -8.26 -4.82 2.73
CA GLY A 152 -8.36 -5.24 4.12
C GLY A 152 -7.60 -4.35 5.09
N ILE A 153 -6.36 -3.95 4.77
CA ILE A 153 -5.59 -3.05 5.62
C ILE A 153 -6.21 -1.64 5.65
N MET A 154 -6.69 -1.12 4.53
CA MET A 154 -7.28 0.21 4.48
C MET A 154 -8.67 0.25 5.15
N ASN A 155 -9.45 -0.82 5.05
CA ASN A 155 -10.72 -0.96 5.77
C ASN A 155 -10.50 -1.11 7.28
N PHE A 156 -9.45 -1.84 7.68
CA PHE A 156 -9.00 -1.91 9.07
C PHE A 156 -8.60 -0.51 9.59
N TYR A 157 -7.83 0.25 8.81
CA TYR A 157 -7.51 1.64 9.13
C TYR A 157 -8.79 2.49 9.30
N SER A 158 -9.76 2.36 8.39
CA SER A 158 -11.02 3.10 8.45
C SER A 158 -11.82 2.77 9.70
N MET A 159 -11.84 1.52 10.11
CA MET A 159 -12.45 1.08 11.38
C MET A 159 -11.75 1.72 12.59
N LEU A 160 -10.42 1.72 12.64
CA LEU A 160 -9.64 2.32 13.73
C LEU A 160 -9.91 3.82 13.88
N THR A 161 -10.02 4.53 12.77
CA THR A 161 -10.25 5.99 12.77
C THR A 161 -11.71 6.36 12.93
N GLY A 162 -12.63 5.44 12.66
CA GLY A 162 -14.07 5.61 12.90
C GLY A 162 -14.49 5.58 14.36
N GLY A 163 -13.54 5.42 15.29
CA GLY A 163 -13.80 5.44 16.74
C GLY A 163 -14.54 4.20 17.27
N THR A 164 -14.57 3.12 16.46
CA THR A 164 -15.22 1.87 16.86
C THR A 164 -14.25 0.94 17.58
N VAL A 165 -14.76 0.24 18.60
CA VAL A 165 -14.02 -0.82 19.28
C VAL A 165 -13.72 -1.93 18.29
N PHE A 166 -12.47 -2.46 18.28
CA PHE A 166 -12.13 -3.61 17.48
C PHE A 166 -13.05 -4.78 17.80
N ASN A 167 -13.88 -5.12 16.81
CA ASN A 167 -14.74 -6.29 16.83
C ASN A 167 -14.75 -6.85 15.42
N ILE A 168 -14.70 -8.17 15.28
CA ILE A 168 -14.71 -8.84 13.97
C ILE A 168 -15.95 -8.46 13.15
N TYR A 169 -17.10 -8.29 13.79
CA TYR A 169 -18.33 -7.87 13.10
C TYR A 169 -18.24 -6.43 12.57
N CYS A 170 -17.64 -5.52 13.33
CA CYS A 170 -17.35 -4.16 12.87
C CYS A 170 -16.38 -4.19 11.69
N TYR A 171 -15.29 -4.95 11.78
CA TYR A 171 -14.35 -5.09 10.68
C TYR A 171 -15.02 -5.61 9.41
N LEU A 172 -15.81 -6.67 9.51
CA LEU A 172 -16.57 -7.22 8.37
C LEU A 172 -17.55 -6.20 7.79
N ALA A 173 -18.18 -5.36 8.61
CA ALA A 173 -19.04 -4.29 8.13
C ALA A 173 -18.26 -3.24 7.31
N PHE A 174 -17.04 -2.87 7.74
CA PHE A 174 -16.15 -1.99 6.96
C PHE A 174 -15.69 -2.65 5.66
N GLU A 175 -15.37 -3.94 5.67
CA GLU A 175 -15.03 -4.72 4.46
C GLU A 175 -16.19 -4.73 3.45
N ILE A 176 -17.40 -5.01 3.90
CA ILE A 176 -18.60 -5.02 3.03
C ILE A 176 -18.86 -3.63 2.44
N ASN A 177 -18.72 -2.57 3.24
CA ASN A 177 -18.90 -1.21 2.75
C ASN A 177 -17.78 -0.78 1.79
N GLY A 178 -16.54 -1.25 1.99
CA GLY A 178 -15.37 -0.93 1.17
C GLY A 178 -15.27 -1.72 -0.12
N ILE A 179 -15.97 -2.86 -0.24
CA ILE A 179 -15.79 -3.84 -1.33
C ILE A 179 -15.90 -3.23 -2.73
N GLY A 180 -16.79 -2.26 -2.93
CA GLY A 180 -16.95 -1.56 -4.22
C GLY A 180 -15.71 -0.78 -4.61
N CYS A 181 -15.11 -0.06 -3.66
CA CYS A 181 -13.89 0.70 -3.87
C CYS A 181 -12.69 -0.22 -4.12
N ASP A 182 -12.62 -1.33 -3.39
CA ASP A 182 -11.55 -2.31 -3.51
C ASP A 182 -11.62 -3.08 -4.83
N LEU A 183 -12.82 -3.39 -5.31
CA LEU A 183 -13.04 -3.97 -6.64
C LEU A 183 -12.60 -3.02 -7.76
N ILE A 184 -12.93 -1.73 -7.68
CA ILE A 184 -12.48 -0.73 -8.67
C ILE A 184 -10.95 -0.68 -8.69
N HIS A 185 -10.29 -0.63 -7.53
CA HIS A 185 -8.84 -0.63 -7.41
C HIS A 185 -8.22 -1.92 -7.98
N SER A 186 -8.80 -3.07 -7.67
CA SER A 186 -8.33 -4.37 -8.12
C SER A 186 -8.46 -4.55 -9.63
N CYS A 187 -9.61 -4.16 -10.19
CA CYS A 187 -9.86 -4.18 -11.62
C CYS A 187 -8.91 -3.22 -12.36
N ALA A 188 -8.67 -2.02 -11.82
CA ALA A 188 -7.69 -1.08 -12.37
C ALA A 188 -6.30 -1.70 -12.39
N THR A 189 -5.86 -2.28 -11.27
CA THR A 189 -4.56 -2.94 -11.16
C THR A 189 -4.43 -4.09 -12.17
N ALA A 190 -5.43 -4.98 -12.23
CA ALA A 190 -5.44 -6.10 -13.15
C ALA A 190 -5.42 -5.66 -14.63
N LEU A 191 -6.24 -4.65 -14.99
CA LEU A 191 -6.30 -4.09 -16.33
C LEU A 191 -4.95 -3.51 -16.77
N PHE A 192 -4.31 -2.70 -15.91
CA PHE A 192 -3.04 -2.09 -16.23
C PHE A 192 -1.88 -3.09 -16.25
N LEU A 193 -1.92 -4.14 -15.44
CA LEU A 193 -1.01 -5.27 -15.54
C LEU A 193 -1.24 -6.05 -16.83
N TRP A 194 -2.49 -6.30 -17.20
CA TRP A 194 -2.80 -7.03 -18.44
C TRP A 194 -2.34 -6.29 -19.69
N LEU A 195 -2.52 -4.97 -19.75
CA LEU A 195 -2.10 -4.13 -20.88
C LEU A 195 -0.60 -3.83 -20.88
N GLY A 196 -0.06 -3.49 -19.70
CA GLY A 196 1.28 -2.93 -19.54
C GLY A 196 2.39 -3.95 -19.28
N TRP A 197 2.07 -5.17 -18.83
CA TRP A 197 3.07 -6.13 -18.39
C TRP A 197 4.18 -6.37 -19.43
N GLU A 198 3.82 -6.81 -20.62
CA GLU A 198 4.81 -7.15 -21.63
C GLU A 198 5.64 -5.95 -22.13
N PRO A 199 5.01 -4.81 -22.53
CA PRO A 199 5.78 -3.68 -23.03
C PRO A 199 6.68 -3.06 -21.97
N PHE A 200 6.24 -2.99 -20.71
CA PHE A 200 7.06 -2.47 -19.62
C PHE A 200 8.19 -3.42 -19.26
N MET A 201 7.90 -4.70 -19.04
CA MET A 201 8.92 -5.70 -18.68
C MET A 201 10.02 -5.77 -19.75
N ARG A 202 9.68 -5.81 -21.04
CA ARG A 202 10.68 -5.82 -22.13
C ARG A 202 11.58 -4.58 -22.10
N ARG A 203 11.03 -3.40 -21.81
CA ARG A 203 11.82 -2.15 -21.71
C ARG A 203 12.72 -2.16 -20.49
N LEU A 204 12.20 -2.57 -19.34
CA LEU A 204 12.94 -2.61 -18.07
C LEU A 204 14.08 -3.65 -18.13
N GLU A 205 13.84 -4.82 -18.72
CA GLU A 205 14.87 -5.84 -18.94
C GLU A 205 15.98 -5.34 -19.86
N ARG A 206 15.64 -4.63 -20.94
CA ARG A 206 16.65 -3.98 -21.82
C ARG A 206 17.47 -2.95 -21.08
N MET A 207 16.85 -2.14 -20.24
CA MET A 207 17.57 -1.18 -19.39
C MET A 207 18.51 -1.89 -18.42
N LYS A 208 18.06 -2.96 -17.78
CA LYS A 208 18.85 -3.79 -16.87
C LYS A 208 20.11 -4.34 -17.55
N THR A 209 19.97 -4.91 -18.75
CA THR A 209 21.10 -5.47 -19.50
C THR A 209 22.03 -4.40 -20.07
N ARG A 210 21.48 -3.31 -20.61
CA ARG A 210 22.26 -2.25 -21.27
C ARG A 210 23.08 -1.40 -20.28
N TYR A 211 22.53 -1.14 -19.12
CA TYR A 211 23.18 -0.25 -18.12
C TYR A 211 23.77 -1.01 -16.92
N GLY A 212 23.78 -2.34 -16.96
CA GLY A 212 24.34 -3.15 -15.86
C GLY A 212 23.66 -2.94 -14.52
N ILE A 213 22.40 -2.49 -14.53
CA ILE A 213 21.60 -2.25 -13.33
C ILE A 213 21.25 -3.60 -12.73
N LEU A 214 21.66 -3.87 -11.49
CA LEU A 214 21.41 -5.12 -10.78
C LEU A 214 22.11 -6.37 -11.40
N ARG A 215 23.42 -6.34 -11.46
CA ARG A 215 24.24 -7.56 -11.51
C ARG A 215 24.64 -7.98 -10.10
#